data_4c3ef76715a9119c6afaeef007431993
#
_entry.id   4c3ef76715a9119c6afaeef007431993
#
_cell.length_a   1.000
_cell.length_b   1.000
_cell.length_c   1.000
_cell.angle_alpha   90.00
_cell.angle_beta   90.00
_cell.angle_gamma   90.00
#
_symmetry.space_group_name_H-M   'P 1'
#
loop_
_entity.id
_entity.type
_entity.pdbx_description
1 polymer ?
#
loop_
_entity_poly.entity_id
_entity_poly.type
_entity_poly.pdbx_seq_one_letter_code
_entity_poly.pdbx_strand_id
1 'polypeptide(L)'
;MKLNLESNIDEQVSTLDPEKWSNLQAEICLNIANARFHAFVAESEHAAGLVRLGLISRVVAADHLHVAAIYNALYVEYGAEAIQRVMADAMSQTGGA
;
A
#
# COMPACT_ATOMS: atom_id res chain seq x y z
N MET A 1 -10.23 -1.54 34.26
CA MET A 1 -10.62 -2.22 33.14
C MET A 1 -9.74 -1.93 32.00
N LYS A 2 -10.03 -0.84 31.33
CA LYS A 2 -9.23 -0.43 30.24
C LYS A 2 -7.77 -0.25 30.63
N LEU A 3 -7.55 0.31 31.80
CA LEU A 3 -6.20 0.51 32.30
C LEU A 3 -5.47 -0.80 32.52
N ASN A 4 -6.20 -1.83 32.94
CA ASN A 4 -5.59 -3.11 33.16
C ASN A 4 -5.08 -3.74 31.88
N LEU A 5 -5.84 -3.59 30.81
CA LEU A 5 -5.42 -4.10 29.52
C LEU A 5 -4.17 -3.39 29.03
N GLU A 6 -4.14 -2.09 29.20
CA GLU A 6 -2.97 -1.33 28.81
C GLU A 6 -1.75 -1.73 29.61
N SER A 7 -1.95 -1.97 30.88
CA SER A 7 -0.85 -2.41 31.74
C SER A 7 -0.31 -3.75 31.29
N ASN A 8 -1.19 -4.68 30.93
CA ASN A 8 -0.77 -5.98 30.47
C ASN A 8 0.04 -5.90 29.19
N ILE A 9 -0.39 -5.05 28.27
CA ILE A 9 0.33 -4.86 27.02
C ILE A 9 1.70 -4.26 27.29
N ASP A 10 1.75 -3.28 28.19
CA ASP A 10 3.02 -2.66 28.53
C ASP A 10 3.98 -3.66 29.16
N GLU A 11 3.47 -4.53 29.99
CA GLU A 11 4.31 -5.55 30.60
C GLU A 11 4.88 -6.50 29.57
N GLN A 12 4.07 -6.88 28.59
CA GLN A 12 4.54 -7.77 27.54
C GLN A 12 5.63 -7.10 26.72
N VAL A 13 5.43 -5.84 26.40
CA VAL A 13 6.42 -5.10 25.63
C VAL A 13 7.70 -4.96 26.41
N SER A 14 7.61 -4.70 27.70
CA SER A 14 8.80 -4.48 28.49
C SER A 14 9.58 -5.76 28.76
N THR A 15 8.99 -6.94 28.55
CA THR A 15 9.72 -8.20 28.71
C THR A 15 10.54 -8.57 27.49
N LEU A 16 10.30 -7.91 26.36
CA LEU A 16 11.10 -8.13 25.16
C LEU A 16 12.38 -7.32 25.23
N ASP A 17 13.47 -7.92 24.77
CA ASP A 17 14.69 -7.12 24.70
C ASP A 17 14.55 -6.11 23.56
N PRO A 18 15.35 -5.03 23.59
CA PRO A 18 15.18 -3.93 22.62
C PRO A 18 15.31 -4.38 21.17
N GLU A 19 16.16 -5.36 20.92
CA GLU A 19 16.36 -5.82 19.54
C GLU A 19 15.11 -6.54 19.01
N LYS A 20 14.54 -7.41 19.83
CA LYS A 20 13.33 -8.14 19.44
C LYS A 20 12.15 -7.19 19.27
N TRP A 21 12.09 -6.18 20.11
CA TRP A 21 11.03 -5.19 20.02
C TRP A 21 11.13 -4.42 18.69
N SER A 22 12.34 -4.03 18.31
CA SER A 22 12.56 -3.32 17.05
C SER A 22 12.22 -4.20 15.85
N ASN A 23 12.60 -5.48 15.92
CA ASN A 23 12.31 -6.40 14.83
C ASN A 23 10.82 -6.61 14.65
N LEU A 24 10.08 -6.73 15.76
CA LEU A 24 8.64 -6.90 15.70
C LEU A 24 7.98 -5.68 15.10
N GLN A 25 8.43 -4.50 15.49
CA GLN A 25 7.86 -3.27 14.96
C GLN A 25 8.12 -3.15 13.45
N ALA A 26 9.33 -3.49 13.02
CA ALA A 26 9.68 -3.47 11.61
C ALA A 26 8.82 -4.44 10.82
N GLU A 27 8.58 -5.62 11.38
CA GLU A 27 7.75 -6.63 10.71
C GLU A 27 6.32 -6.14 10.55
N ILE A 28 5.77 -5.52 11.59
CA ILE A 28 4.41 -4.99 11.53
C ILE A 28 4.30 -3.92 10.45
N CYS A 29 5.27 -3.00 10.42
CA CYS A 29 5.27 -1.94 9.42
C CYS A 29 5.36 -2.50 8.02
N LEU A 30 6.21 -3.50 7.81
CA LEU A 30 6.38 -4.10 6.52
C LEU A 30 5.10 -4.81 6.06
N ASN A 31 4.45 -5.50 6.97
CA ASN A 31 3.20 -6.20 6.62
C ASN A 31 2.11 -5.22 6.22
N ILE A 32 2.02 -4.10 6.91
CA ILE A 32 1.03 -3.08 6.58
C ILE A 32 1.34 -2.45 5.23
N ALA A 33 2.62 -2.16 4.98
CA ALA A 33 3.04 -1.58 3.70
C ALA A 33 2.75 -2.54 2.55
N ASN A 34 3.04 -3.83 2.74
CA ASN A 34 2.78 -4.83 1.71
C ASN A 34 1.30 -4.94 1.40
N ALA A 35 0.45 -4.88 2.43
CA ALA A 35 -0.99 -4.93 2.22
C ALA A 35 -1.47 -3.76 1.39
N ARG A 36 -0.94 -2.57 1.65
CA ARG A 36 -1.30 -1.38 0.87
C ARG A 36 -0.83 -1.49 -0.56
N PHE A 37 0.36 -2.06 -0.76
CA PHE A 37 0.89 -2.23 -2.11
C PHE A 37 0.02 -3.19 -2.91
N HIS A 38 -0.37 -4.30 -2.32
CA HIS A 38 -1.25 -5.26 -3.00
C HIS A 38 -2.59 -4.64 -3.36
N ALA A 39 -3.14 -3.85 -2.45
CA ALA A 39 -4.39 -3.15 -2.74
C ALA A 39 -4.22 -2.18 -3.90
N PHE A 40 -3.07 -1.51 -3.96
CA PHE A 40 -2.80 -0.58 -5.05
C PHE A 40 -2.71 -1.30 -6.39
N VAL A 41 -2.07 -2.46 -6.41
CA VAL A 41 -2.00 -3.26 -7.64
C VAL A 41 -3.40 -3.65 -8.11
N ALA A 42 -4.23 -4.12 -7.19
CA ALA A 42 -5.59 -4.52 -7.52
C ALA A 42 -6.41 -3.34 -8.04
N GLU A 43 -6.26 -2.18 -7.42
CA GLU A 43 -6.99 -0.99 -7.86
C GLU A 43 -6.48 -0.48 -9.20
N SER A 44 -5.20 -0.65 -9.47
CA SER A 44 -4.65 -0.26 -10.76
C SER A 44 -5.26 -1.12 -11.87
N GLU A 45 -5.42 -2.40 -11.62
CA GLU A 45 -6.06 -3.30 -12.58
C GLU A 45 -7.54 -2.99 -12.75
N HIS A 46 -8.19 -2.65 -11.66
CA HIS A 46 -9.59 -2.25 -11.71
C HIS A 46 -9.76 -0.98 -12.56
N ALA A 47 -8.92 0.01 -12.31
CA ALA A 47 -8.97 1.26 -13.07
C ALA A 47 -8.70 1.01 -14.55
N ALA A 48 -7.75 0.14 -14.86
CA ALA A 48 -7.46 -0.22 -16.23
C ALA A 48 -8.68 -0.85 -16.91
N GLY A 49 -9.41 -1.67 -16.17
CA GLY A 49 -10.64 -2.26 -16.66
C GLY A 49 -11.69 -1.20 -17.01
N LEU A 50 -11.80 -0.18 -16.17
CA LEU A 50 -12.74 0.92 -16.43
C LEU A 50 -12.32 1.71 -17.66
N VAL A 51 -11.03 1.90 -17.88
CA VAL A 51 -10.53 2.56 -19.08
C VAL A 51 -10.88 1.74 -20.32
N ARG A 52 -10.67 0.44 -20.23
CA ARG A 52 -10.96 -0.44 -21.35
C ARG A 52 -12.44 -0.43 -21.71
N LEU A 53 -13.30 -0.27 -20.72
CA LEU A 53 -14.74 -0.20 -20.94
C LEU A 53 -15.19 1.20 -21.40
N GLY A 54 -14.28 2.15 -21.44
CA GLY A 54 -14.61 3.50 -21.88
C GLY A 54 -15.29 4.35 -20.83
N LEU A 55 -15.27 3.92 -19.57
CA LEU A 55 -15.95 4.63 -18.50
C LEU A 55 -15.15 5.80 -17.96
N ILE A 56 -13.82 5.71 -18.01
CA ILE A 56 -12.93 6.80 -17.63
C ILE A 56 -11.78 6.84 -18.61
N SER A 57 -11.14 8.01 -18.72
CA SER A 57 -9.97 8.13 -19.60
C SER A 57 -8.73 7.59 -18.89
N ARG A 58 -7.72 7.27 -19.70
CA ARG A 58 -6.46 6.81 -19.15
C ARG A 58 -5.81 7.87 -18.27
N VAL A 59 -5.90 9.14 -18.65
CA VAL A 59 -5.33 10.22 -17.88
C VAL A 59 -6.01 10.34 -16.53
N VAL A 60 -7.35 10.26 -16.52
CA VAL A 60 -8.10 10.32 -15.25
C VAL A 60 -7.73 9.15 -14.35
N ALA A 61 -7.64 7.95 -14.90
CA ALA A 61 -7.25 6.78 -14.12
C ALA A 61 -5.86 6.96 -13.52
N ALA A 62 -4.90 7.42 -14.33
CA ALA A 62 -3.54 7.62 -13.86
C ALA A 62 -3.49 8.67 -12.76
N ASP A 63 -4.24 9.76 -12.90
CA ASP A 63 -4.26 10.80 -11.88
C ASP A 63 -4.81 10.28 -10.57
N HIS A 64 -5.89 9.53 -10.61
CA HIS A 64 -6.48 8.99 -9.40
C HIS A 64 -5.55 8.00 -8.71
N LEU A 65 -4.88 7.15 -9.48
CA LEU A 65 -3.93 6.19 -8.92
C LEU A 65 -2.73 6.90 -8.31
N HIS A 66 -2.26 7.95 -8.96
CA HIS A 66 -1.15 8.74 -8.44
C HIS A 66 -1.50 9.35 -7.08
N VAL A 67 -2.68 9.95 -6.97
CA VAL A 67 -3.14 10.54 -5.72
C VAL A 67 -3.26 9.46 -4.64
N ALA A 68 -3.80 8.31 -4.99
CA ALA A 68 -3.95 7.21 -4.04
C ALA A 68 -2.59 6.72 -3.55
N ALA A 69 -1.60 6.65 -4.43
CA ALA A 69 -0.27 6.23 -4.06
C ALA A 69 0.39 7.22 -3.11
N ILE A 70 0.19 8.52 -3.36
CA ILE A 70 0.72 9.55 -2.45
C ILE A 70 0.04 9.44 -1.09
N TYR A 71 -1.27 9.31 -1.08
CA TYR A 71 -2.04 9.28 0.14
C TYR A 71 -1.65 8.10 1.03
N ASN A 72 -1.26 7.00 0.42
CA ASN A 72 -0.87 5.80 1.15
C ASN A 72 0.64 5.66 1.32
N ALA A 73 1.39 6.70 1.02
CA ALA A 73 2.85 6.75 1.19
C ALA A 73 3.59 5.67 0.40
N LEU A 74 3.01 5.23 -0.71
CA LEU A 74 3.61 4.15 -1.48
C LEU A 74 4.88 4.60 -2.20
N TYR A 75 4.94 5.86 -2.60
CA TYR A 75 6.16 6.39 -3.22
C TYR A 75 7.34 6.37 -2.24
N VAL A 76 7.05 6.66 -0.98
CA VAL A 76 8.09 6.65 0.06
C VAL A 76 8.53 5.22 0.35
N GLU A 77 7.58 4.31 0.44
CA GLU A 77 7.88 2.93 0.82
C GLU A 77 8.53 2.13 -0.31
N TYR A 78 8.09 2.31 -1.54
CA TYR A 78 8.51 1.45 -2.64
C TYR A 78 9.26 2.19 -3.74
N GLY A 79 9.26 3.52 -3.70
CA GLY A 79 9.94 4.32 -4.71
C GLY A 79 9.07 4.59 -5.91
N ALA A 80 9.39 5.70 -6.58
CA ALA A 80 8.59 6.14 -7.73
C ALA A 80 8.63 5.14 -8.87
N GLU A 81 9.76 4.51 -9.08
CA GLU A 81 9.91 3.60 -10.20
C GLU A 81 9.00 2.38 -10.07
N ALA A 82 8.93 1.82 -8.85
CA ALA A 82 8.09 0.66 -8.62
C ALA A 82 6.61 0.99 -8.82
N ILE A 83 6.19 2.14 -8.30
CA ILE A 83 4.79 2.56 -8.42
C ILE A 83 4.45 2.86 -9.87
N GLN A 84 5.33 3.56 -10.58
CA GLN A 84 5.11 3.86 -11.99
C GLN A 84 5.01 2.59 -12.81
N ARG A 85 5.81 1.59 -12.46
CA ARG A 85 5.78 0.31 -13.18
C ARG A 85 4.45 -0.41 -12.99
N VAL A 86 3.90 -0.40 -11.78
CA VAL A 86 2.61 -1.01 -11.53
C VAL A 86 1.53 -0.35 -12.38
N MET A 87 1.53 0.98 -12.40
CA MET A 87 0.54 1.72 -13.19
C MET A 87 0.73 1.46 -14.68
N ALA A 88 1.97 1.47 -15.15
CA ALA A 88 2.25 1.25 -16.57
C ALA A 88 1.85 -0.15 -17.01
N ASP A 89 2.16 -1.15 -16.17
CA ASP A 89 1.81 -2.52 -16.49
C ASP A 89 0.30 -2.71 -16.58
N ALA A 90 -0.43 -2.12 -15.65
CA ALA A 90 -1.88 -2.21 -15.67
C ALA A 90 -2.45 -1.53 -16.92
N MET A 91 -1.95 -0.33 -17.23
CA MET A 91 -2.47 0.45 -18.34
C MET A 91 -2.07 -0.11 -19.70
N SER A 92 -0.97 -0.85 -19.75
CA SER A 92 -0.54 -1.44 -21.02
C SER A 92 -1.55 -2.45 -21.52
N GLN A 93 -2.32 -3.06 -20.64
CA GLN A 93 -3.37 -3.99 -21.03
C GLN A 93 -4.54 -3.29 -21.70
N THR A 94 -4.70 -1.99 -21.47
CA THR A 94 -5.74 -1.23 -22.14
C THR A 94 -5.26 -0.70 -23.49
N GLY A 95 -3.95 -0.55 -23.63
CA GLY A 95 -3.39 0.03 -24.84
C GLY A 95 -3.46 -0.88 -26.04
N GLY A 96 -3.52 -2.18 -25.82
CA GLY A 96 -3.62 -3.12 -26.89
C GLY A 96 -5.00 -3.20 -27.51
N ALA A 97 -5.97 -2.61 -26.86
CA ALA A 97 -7.34 -2.60 -27.38
C ALA A 97 -7.56 -1.51 -28.42
#